data_ede4d14c8eb3d2392bfc86fdadc5a74e
#
_entry.id   ede4d14c8eb3d2392bfc86fdadc5a74e
#
_cell.length_a   1.000
_cell.length_b   1.000
_cell.length_c   1.000
_cell.angle_alpha   90.00
_cell.angle_beta   90.00
_cell.angle_gamma   90.00
#
_symmetry.space_group_name_H-M   'P 1'
#
loop_
_entity.id
_entity.type
_entity.pdbx_description
1 polymer ?
#
loop_
_entity_poly.entity_id
_entity_poly.type
_entity_poly.pdbx_seq_one_letter_code
_entity_poly.pdbx_strand_id
1 'polypeptide(L)'
;MRYFISFFFLLSLFLNPVLKASPSDEEQAHKTQGEIYKDKKEQVDLYEDSNDLFNIINKHQYFSADFEQTTLQKKKKRLIKGEIRAHRSGIFKISYKEPLNEVMFSDGKDFYRFDPELEQLNIQPLEELLKETPVGLFTLDLKEIKELFIFSECRKNLKQFSCLLTSKKEESFIKWINIEVKNNVFGSFEYLDTFGQTVALKFHNVSLSKIPSYEFKLNIPEGTDIVSFRNSNK
;
A
#
# COMPACT_ATOMS: atom_id res chain seq x y z
N MET A 1 13.99 19.97 4.17
CA MET A 1 14.00 18.69 3.47
C MET A 1 14.13 17.51 4.45
N ARG A 2 13.44 17.51 5.59
CA ARG A 2 13.58 16.51 6.66
C ARG A 2 12.24 16.08 7.32
N TYR A 3 11.10 16.49 6.76
CA TYR A 3 9.79 16.27 7.42
C TYR A 3 8.87 15.26 6.70
N PHE A 4 9.34 14.65 5.58
CA PHE A 4 8.53 13.72 4.79
C PHE A 4 8.40 12.31 5.39
N ILE A 5 9.25 11.96 6.34
CA ILE A 5 9.35 10.61 6.92
C ILE A 5 8.30 10.37 8.02
N SER A 6 7.68 11.43 8.55
CA SER A 6 6.77 11.33 9.70
C SER A 6 5.35 10.82 9.36
N PHE A 7 4.99 10.78 8.08
CA PHE A 7 3.60 10.59 7.67
C PHE A 7 3.06 9.17 7.84
N PHE A 8 3.94 8.18 7.75
CA PHE A 8 3.57 6.78 8.03
C PHE A 8 3.92 6.34 9.46
N PHE A 9 4.69 7.18 10.19
CA PHE A 9 5.19 6.84 11.52
C PHE A 9 4.16 7.02 12.64
N LEU A 10 3.12 7.84 12.42
CA LEU A 10 2.08 8.08 13.42
C LEU A 10 1.15 6.91 13.69
N LEU A 11 1.26 5.84 12.88
CA LEU A 11 0.53 4.60 13.15
C LEU A 11 1.20 3.74 14.24
N SER A 12 2.38 4.11 14.74
CA SER A 12 3.15 3.33 15.72
C SER A 12 3.52 4.07 17.01
N LEU A 13 3.11 5.33 17.21
CA LEU A 13 3.54 6.15 18.35
C LEU A 13 2.61 6.09 19.57
N PHE A 14 2.03 4.92 19.87
CA PHE A 14 1.60 4.71 21.25
C PHE A 14 2.48 3.68 21.95
N LEU A 15 3.34 4.19 22.87
CA LEU A 15 4.00 3.51 23.99
C LEU A 15 5.09 2.53 23.68
N ASN A 16 6.33 2.91 23.93
CA ASN A 16 7.09 2.50 24.93
C ASN A 16 8.47 2.54 25.21
N PRO A 17 9.07 2.21 26.24
CA PRO A 17 10.43 2.59 26.62
C PRO A 17 11.49 1.71 25.96
N VAL A 18 12.59 2.39 25.66
CA VAL A 18 13.86 1.83 25.18
C VAL A 18 14.40 0.79 26.16
N LEU A 19 14.47 -0.46 25.70
CA LEU A 19 15.38 -1.46 26.26
C LEU A 19 16.45 -1.75 25.19
N LYS A 20 17.69 -1.36 25.50
CA LYS A 20 18.88 -1.71 24.72
C LYS A 20 18.99 -3.22 24.64
N ALA A 21 18.97 -3.78 23.44
CA ALA A 21 19.33 -5.17 23.18
C ALA A 21 20.72 -5.24 22.53
N SER A 22 21.47 -6.26 22.92
CA SER A 22 22.85 -6.57 22.57
C SER A 22 23.00 -7.01 21.10
N PRO A 23 24.18 -6.81 20.45
CA PRO A 23 24.36 -6.99 18.99
C PRO A 23 24.52 -8.43 18.49
N SER A 24 24.21 -9.46 19.24
CA SER A 24 24.57 -10.84 18.87
C SER A 24 23.50 -11.66 18.14
N ASP A 25 22.28 -11.15 17.95
CA ASP A 25 21.18 -11.96 17.42
C ASP A 25 20.78 -11.64 15.97
N GLU A 26 21.42 -10.64 15.33
CA GLU A 26 21.05 -10.22 13.95
C GLU A 26 21.69 -11.09 12.84
N GLU A 27 22.74 -11.83 13.12
CA GLU A 27 23.50 -12.54 12.08
C GLU A 27 22.92 -13.93 11.72
N GLN A 28 22.06 -14.51 12.55
CA GLN A 28 21.50 -15.86 12.29
C GLN A 28 20.14 -15.85 11.57
N ALA A 29 19.39 -14.76 11.61
CA ALA A 29 18.08 -14.70 10.97
C ALA A 29 18.14 -14.49 9.44
N HIS A 30 19.25 -13.95 8.91
CA HIS A 30 19.41 -13.65 7.48
C HIS A 30 19.87 -14.86 6.64
N LYS A 31 20.43 -15.91 7.25
CA LYS A 31 20.95 -17.08 6.51
C LYS A 31 19.91 -18.15 6.19
N THR A 32 18.78 -18.20 6.90
CA THR A 32 17.83 -19.33 6.77
C THR A 32 16.75 -19.10 5.70
N GLN A 33 16.52 -17.86 5.26
CA GLN A 33 15.55 -17.59 4.18
C GLN A 33 16.16 -17.51 2.77
N GLY A 34 17.48 -17.37 2.68
CA GLY A 34 18.17 -17.27 1.37
C GLY A 34 18.50 -18.63 0.73
N GLU A 35 18.49 -19.72 1.47
CA GLU A 35 18.93 -21.06 0.96
C GLU A 35 17.82 -21.99 0.50
N ILE A 36 16.55 -21.69 0.76
CA ILE A 36 15.42 -22.55 0.36
C ILE A 36 14.97 -22.33 -1.11
N TYR A 37 15.46 -21.27 -1.78
CA TYR A 37 15.02 -20.90 -3.13
C TYR A 37 16.01 -21.20 -4.27
N LYS A 38 17.05 -21.99 -4.02
CA LYS A 38 18.02 -22.37 -5.06
C LYS A 38 17.86 -23.80 -5.57
N ASP A 39 16.67 -24.21 -6.02
CA ASP A 39 16.61 -25.33 -6.96
C ASP A 39 15.22 -25.46 -7.59
N LYS A 40 15.08 -24.90 -8.78
CA LYS A 40 14.35 -25.41 -9.95
C LYS A 40 14.27 -24.32 -11.02
N LYS A 41 15.21 -24.37 -11.95
CA LYS A 41 15.08 -23.66 -13.23
C LYS A 41 13.94 -24.32 -14.04
N GLU A 42 12.72 -23.84 -13.90
CA GLU A 42 11.78 -23.77 -14.99
C GLU A 42 11.87 -22.32 -15.52
N GLN A 43 12.40 -22.24 -16.72
CA GLN A 43 12.48 -21.00 -17.49
C GLN A 43 11.06 -20.72 -18.02
N VAL A 44 10.20 -20.17 -17.15
CA VAL A 44 8.90 -19.64 -17.52
C VAL A 44 9.15 -18.23 -18.08
N ASP A 45 8.60 -17.94 -19.24
CA ASP A 45 8.70 -16.64 -19.91
C ASP A 45 8.16 -15.52 -19.00
N LEU A 46 9.07 -14.88 -18.25
CA LEU A 46 8.79 -13.84 -17.26
C LEU A 46 8.11 -12.58 -17.84
N TYR A 47 8.09 -12.44 -19.17
CA TYR A 47 7.55 -11.26 -19.85
C TYR A 47 6.05 -11.37 -20.21
N GLU A 48 5.54 -12.54 -20.53
CA GLU A 48 4.11 -12.73 -20.81
C GLU A 48 3.26 -12.58 -19.53
N ASP A 49 3.74 -13.10 -18.42
CA ASP A 49 3.01 -13.11 -17.16
C ASP A 49 2.82 -11.72 -16.53
N SER A 50 3.79 -10.81 -16.69
CA SER A 50 3.60 -9.43 -16.20
C SER A 50 2.48 -8.69 -16.95
N ASN A 51 2.34 -8.90 -18.26
CA ASN A 51 1.28 -8.29 -19.05
C ASN A 51 -0.11 -8.77 -18.63
N ASP A 52 -0.25 -10.02 -18.19
CA ASP A 52 -1.52 -10.56 -17.69
C ASP A 52 -1.96 -9.88 -16.39
N LEU A 53 -1.05 -9.63 -15.44
CA LEU A 53 -1.35 -8.85 -14.24
C LEU A 53 -1.91 -7.47 -14.61
N PHE A 54 -1.29 -6.82 -15.57
CA PHE A 54 -1.68 -5.50 -16.02
C PHE A 54 -2.99 -5.49 -16.78
N ASN A 55 -3.26 -6.50 -17.58
CA ASN A 55 -4.57 -6.66 -18.24
C ASN A 55 -5.68 -6.78 -17.19
N ILE A 56 -5.43 -7.46 -16.09
CA ILE A 56 -6.37 -7.57 -14.97
C ILE A 56 -6.52 -6.20 -14.28
N ILE A 57 -5.40 -5.55 -13.93
CA ILE A 57 -5.39 -4.28 -13.23
C ILE A 57 -6.03 -3.17 -14.07
N ASN A 58 -5.70 -3.07 -15.37
CA ASN A 58 -6.17 -1.99 -16.24
C ASN A 58 -7.57 -2.18 -16.81
N LYS A 59 -8.11 -3.38 -16.74
CA LYS A 59 -9.44 -3.68 -17.26
C LYS A 59 -10.55 -2.94 -16.52
N HIS A 60 -10.33 -2.58 -15.27
CA HIS A 60 -11.36 -2.03 -14.39
C HIS A 60 -11.02 -0.60 -13.97
N GLN A 61 -12.02 0.29 -14.15
CA GLN A 61 -11.91 1.69 -13.74
C GLN A 61 -12.13 1.88 -12.24
N TYR A 62 -12.89 0.98 -11.61
CA TYR A 62 -13.29 1.07 -10.22
C TYR A 62 -12.83 -0.18 -9.46
N PHE A 63 -12.49 0.04 -8.20
CA PHE A 63 -12.20 -1.02 -7.23
C PHE A 63 -12.81 -0.64 -5.89
N SER A 64 -13.57 -1.55 -5.28
CA SER A 64 -13.98 -1.43 -3.87
C SER A 64 -13.87 -2.76 -3.17
N ALA A 65 -13.50 -2.72 -1.89
CA ALA A 65 -13.37 -3.91 -1.05
C ALA A 65 -13.41 -3.54 0.43
N ASP A 66 -13.79 -4.49 1.26
CA ASP A 66 -13.37 -4.53 2.66
C ASP A 66 -11.93 -5.07 2.71
N PHE A 67 -11.14 -4.64 3.70
CA PHE A 67 -9.80 -5.20 3.89
C PHE A 67 -9.48 -5.50 5.35
N GLU A 68 -8.59 -6.46 5.53
CA GLU A 68 -7.87 -6.72 6.77
C GLU A 68 -6.39 -6.45 6.53
N GLN A 69 -5.84 -5.50 7.27
CA GLN A 69 -4.42 -5.16 7.27
C GLN A 69 -3.74 -5.75 8.49
N THR A 70 -2.76 -6.59 8.26
CA THR A 70 -1.85 -7.09 9.30
C THR A 70 -0.49 -6.43 9.15
N THR A 71 -0.03 -5.75 10.19
CA THR A 71 1.33 -5.19 10.26
C THR A 71 2.16 -6.01 11.22
N LEU A 72 3.33 -6.47 10.76
CA LEU A 72 4.32 -7.18 11.58
C LEU A 72 5.57 -6.31 11.72
N GLN A 73 5.92 -5.97 12.97
CA GLN A 73 7.13 -5.24 13.30
C GLN A 73 7.75 -5.83 14.56
N LYS A 74 9.02 -6.26 14.50
CA LYS A 74 9.77 -6.80 15.66
C LYS A 74 8.95 -7.79 16.51
N LYS A 75 8.31 -8.78 15.87
CA LYS A 75 7.44 -9.80 16.50
C LYS A 75 6.10 -9.28 17.05
N LYS A 76 5.78 -7.99 16.93
CA LYS A 76 4.47 -7.45 17.29
C LYS A 76 3.57 -7.48 16.05
N LYS A 77 2.40 -8.07 16.18
CA LYS A 77 1.38 -8.15 15.13
C LYS A 77 0.23 -7.21 15.50
N ARG A 78 -0.15 -6.36 14.56
CA ARG A 78 -1.33 -5.49 14.66
C ARG A 78 -2.30 -5.81 13.53
N LEU A 79 -3.57 -5.97 13.84
CA LEU A 79 -4.64 -6.16 12.87
C LEU A 79 -5.53 -4.92 12.86
N ILE A 80 -5.80 -4.40 11.67
CA ILE A 80 -6.71 -3.28 11.42
C ILE A 80 -7.65 -3.70 10.31
N LYS A 81 -8.90 -3.26 10.37
CA LYS A 81 -9.91 -3.45 9.32
C LYS A 81 -10.30 -2.13 8.70
N GLY A 82 -10.77 -2.17 7.46
CA GLY A 82 -11.22 -0.97 6.78
C GLY A 82 -11.95 -1.28 5.48
N GLU A 83 -12.25 -0.22 4.77
CA GLU A 83 -12.87 -0.24 3.45
C GLU A 83 -12.05 0.62 2.50
N ILE A 84 -11.91 0.18 1.26
CA ILE A 84 -11.28 0.94 0.18
C ILE A 84 -12.26 1.12 -0.96
N ARG A 85 -12.27 2.32 -1.52
CA ARG A 85 -12.90 2.67 -2.79
C ARG A 85 -11.87 3.43 -3.62
N ALA A 86 -11.64 3.00 -4.84
CA ALA A 86 -10.66 3.62 -5.73
C ALA A 86 -11.18 3.74 -7.16
N HIS A 87 -10.75 4.79 -7.84
CA HIS A 87 -10.93 5.02 -9.26
C HIS A 87 -9.57 5.32 -9.91
N ARG A 88 -9.37 4.85 -11.13
CA ARG A 88 -8.11 4.99 -11.88
C ARG A 88 -7.61 6.41 -12.07
N SER A 89 -8.49 7.41 -11.96
CA SER A 89 -8.08 8.82 -12.04
C SER A 89 -7.32 9.36 -10.81
N GLY A 90 -6.90 8.50 -9.88
CA GLY A 90 -6.29 8.93 -8.62
C GLY A 90 -7.29 9.29 -7.51
N ILE A 91 -8.59 9.19 -7.78
CA ILE A 91 -9.61 9.41 -6.76
C ILE A 91 -9.76 8.13 -5.93
N PHE A 92 -9.64 8.24 -4.61
CA PHE A 92 -9.87 7.11 -3.71
C PHE A 92 -10.34 7.57 -2.34
N LYS A 93 -10.92 6.65 -1.58
CA LYS A 93 -11.24 6.77 -0.17
C LYS A 93 -10.95 5.48 0.55
N ILE A 94 -10.18 5.56 1.64
CA ILE A 94 -9.87 4.46 2.55
C ILE A 94 -10.38 4.86 3.92
N SER A 95 -11.27 4.04 4.49
CA SER A 95 -11.83 4.26 5.82
C SER A 95 -11.37 3.15 6.76
N TYR A 96 -10.54 3.49 7.72
CA TYR A 96 -10.12 2.56 8.77
C TYR A 96 -11.20 2.48 9.86
N LYS A 97 -11.50 1.26 10.31
CA LYS A 97 -12.42 1.00 11.42
C LYS A 97 -11.66 1.07 12.75
N GLU A 98 -12.41 1.09 13.85
CA GLU A 98 -11.80 1.05 15.18
C GLU A 98 -10.66 0.00 15.31
N PRO A 99 -9.61 0.31 16.05
CA PRO A 99 -9.42 1.49 16.92
C PRO A 99 -8.85 2.73 16.23
N LEU A 100 -8.66 2.72 14.91
CA LEU A 100 -7.96 3.81 14.22
C LEU A 100 -8.91 4.94 13.79
N ASN A 101 -10.10 4.61 13.29
CA ASN A 101 -11.15 5.52 12.81
C ASN A 101 -10.74 6.59 11.77
N GLU A 102 -9.52 6.53 11.26
CA GLU A 102 -9.01 7.49 10.28
C GLU A 102 -9.64 7.33 8.90
N VAL A 103 -9.73 8.42 8.17
CA VAL A 103 -10.13 8.42 6.76
C VAL A 103 -9.07 9.08 5.91
N MET A 104 -8.64 8.36 4.89
CA MET A 104 -7.75 8.85 3.84
C MET A 104 -8.53 8.97 2.55
N PHE A 105 -8.41 10.08 1.84
CA PHE A 105 -9.03 10.22 0.54
C PHE A 105 -8.22 11.10 -0.41
N SER A 106 -8.54 11.02 -1.69
CA SER A 106 -7.98 11.88 -2.72
C SER A 106 -9.06 12.36 -3.67
N ASP A 107 -8.94 13.60 -4.13
CA ASP A 107 -9.75 14.19 -5.19
C ASP A 107 -9.12 14.03 -6.59
N GLY A 108 -7.98 13.33 -6.69
CA GLY A 108 -7.19 13.15 -7.89
C GLY A 108 -6.05 14.17 -8.05
N LYS A 109 -5.97 15.17 -7.18
CA LYS A 109 -4.93 16.21 -7.16
C LYS A 109 -4.21 16.25 -5.83
N ASP A 110 -4.97 16.28 -4.75
CA ASP A 110 -4.47 16.34 -3.39
C ASP A 110 -4.87 15.06 -2.64
N PHE A 111 -4.05 14.72 -1.67
CA PHE A 111 -4.31 13.69 -0.69
C PHE A 111 -4.69 14.32 0.64
N TYR A 112 -5.67 13.75 1.28
CA TYR A 112 -6.26 14.20 2.52
C TYR A 112 -6.25 13.06 3.53
N ARG A 113 -5.79 13.32 4.76
CA ARG A 113 -5.89 12.42 5.89
C ARG A 113 -6.64 13.11 7.01
N PHE A 114 -7.81 12.59 7.33
CA PHE A 114 -8.62 13.08 8.44
C PHE A 114 -8.48 12.14 9.64
N ASP A 115 -8.06 12.69 10.75
CA ASP A 115 -7.97 12.04 12.05
C ASP A 115 -9.11 12.63 12.94
N PRO A 116 -10.18 11.86 13.21
CA PRO A 116 -11.30 12.36 13.99
C PRO A 116 -10.99 12.50 15.47
N GLU A 117 -10.00 11.78 16.02
CA GLU A 117 -9.62 11.87 17.43
C GLU A 117 -8.83 13.17 17.69
N LEU A 118 -8.02 13.59 16.74
CA LEU A 118 -7.28 14.85 16.79
C LEU A 118 -8.07 16.02 16.19
N GLU A 119 -9.24 15.79 15.61
CA GLU A 119 -10.01 16.77 14.83
C GLU A 119 -9.15 17.49 13.79
N GLN A 120 -8.23 16.74 13.12
CA GLN A 120 -7.24 17.30 12.22
C GLN A 120 -7.36 16.74 10.81
N LEU A 121 -7.25 17.64 9.81
CA LEU A 121 -7.15 17.33 8.39
C LEU A 121 -5.77 17.72 7.86
N ASN A 122 -5.00 16.73 7.44
CA ASN A 122 -3.73 16.94 6.76
C ASN A 122 -3.93 16.89 5.24
N ILE A 123 -3.35 17.86 4.51
CA ILE A 123 -3.45 17.98 3.05
C ILE A 123 -2.05 18.01 2.43
N GLN A 124 -1.81 17.20 1.42
CA GLN A 124 -0.54 17.18 0.68
C GLN A 124 -0.75 16.82 -0.80
N PRO A 125 0.21 17.14 -1.69
CA PRO A 125 0.15 16.74 -3.09
C PRO A 125 0.06 15.21 -3.23
N LEU A 126 -0.85 14.74 -4.10
CA LEU A 126 -1.11 13.31 -4.32
C LEU A 126 0.02 12.60 -5.05
N GLU A 127 0.66 13.26 -6.01
CA GLU A 127 1.61 12.64 -6.95
C GLU A 127 2.75 11.89 -6.24
N GLU A 128 3.32 12.48 -5.21
CA GLU A 128 4.42 11.86 -4.46
C GLU A 128 3.93 10.63 -3.67
N LEU A 129 2.73 10.75 -3.07
CA LEU A 129 2.14 9.66 -2.31
C LEU A 129 1.87 8.41 -3.16
N LEU A 130 1.33 8.59 -4.37
CA LEU A 130 0.99 7.45 -5.25
C LEU A 130 2.22 6.65 -5.65
N LYS A 131 3.36 7.31 -5.83
CA LYS A 131 4.63 6.65 -6.20
C LYS A 131 5.27 5.90 -5.04
N GLU A 132 4.90 6.21 -3.81
CA GLU A 132 5.53 5.70 -2.60
C GLU A 132 4.61 4.80 -1.76
N THR A 133 3.39 4.56 -2.20
CA THR A 133 2.42 3.77 -1.45
C THR A 133 1.74 2.70 -2.29
N PRO A 134 1.26 1.59 -1.68
CA PRO A 134 0.52 0.56 -2.40
C PRO A 134 -0.77 1.05 -3.08
N VAL A 135 -1.31 2.21 -2.68
CA VAL A 135 -2.48 2.82 -3.33
C VAL A 135 -2.21 3.11 -4.81
N GLY A 136 -0.96 3.39 -5.18
CA GLY A 136 -0.55 3.54 -6.57
C GLY A 136 -0.94 2.36 -7.47
N LEU A 137 -0.97 1.14 -6.95
CA LEU A 137 -1.39 -0.05 -7.72
C LEU A 137 -2.83 0.03 -8.21
N PHE A 138 -3.70 0.78 -7.53
CA PHE A 138 -5.11 0.95 -7.88
C PHE A 138 -5.38 2.17 -8.74
N THR A 139 -4.44 3.10 -8.82
CA THR A 139 -4.65 4.43 -9.40
C THR A 139 -3.68 4.77 -10.53
N LEU A 140 -2.42 4.36 -10.44
CA LEU A 140 -1.40 4.57 -11.48
C LEU A 140 -1.67 3.69 -12.70
N ASP A 141 -1.27 4.17 -13.86
CA ASP A 141 -1.30 3.36 -15.06
C ASP A 141 -0.13 2.35 -15.10
N LEU A 142 -0.19 1.43 -16.07
CA LEU A 142 0.82 0.39 -16.23
C LEU A 142 2.22 0.95 -16.48
N LYS A 143 2.32 1.99 -17.28
CA LYS A 143 3.61 2.59 -17.64
C LYS A 143 4.28 3.15 -16.39
N GLU A 144 3.51 3.90 -15.60
CA GLU A 144 3.97 4.47 -14.32
C GLU A 144 4.41 3.37 -13.33
N ILE A 145 3.62 2.29 -13.19
CA ILE A 145 4.00 1.17 -12.32
C ILE A 145 5.28 0.48 -12.81
N LYS A 146 5.45 0.28 -14.13
CA LYS A 146 6.68 -0.28 -14.72
C LYS A 146 7.89 0.65 -14.55
N GLU A 147 7.71 1.95 -14.46
CA GLU A 147 8.77 2.89 -14.17
C GLU A 147 9.26 2.79 -12.71
N LEU A 148 8.35 2.45 -11.79
CA LEU A 148 8.65 2.36 -10.35
C LEU A 148 9.20 1.00 -9.93
N PHE A 149 8.75 -0.10 -10.55
CA PHE A 149 9.02 -1.46 -10.09
C PHE A 149 9.63 -2.37 -11.16
N ILE A 150 10.46 -3.31 -10.71
CA ILE A 150 10.91 -4.48 -11.45
C ILE A 150 9.95 -5.62 -11.10
N PHE A 151 9.44 -6.31 -12.10
CA PHE A 151 8.57 -7.47 -11.96
C PHE A 151 9.39 -8.74 -12.01
N SER A 152 9.21 -9.63 -11.06
CA SER A 152 9.89 -10.91 -10.95
C SER A 152 9.00 -11.95 -10.30
N GLU A 153 9.38 -13.22 -10.41
CA GLU A 153 8.69 -14.35 -9.80
C GLU A 153 7.18 -14.39 -10.09
N CYS A 154 6.78 -13.90 -11.26
CA CYS A 154 5.40 -13.97 -11.68
C CYS A 154 5.01 -15.42 -11.97
N ARG A 155 3.92 -15.89 -11.36
CA ARG A 155 3.42 -17.26 -11.48
C ARG A 155 1.92 -17.23 -11.75
N LYS A 156 1.49 -18.04 -12.72
CA LYS A 156 0.09 -18.14 -13.11
C LYS A 156 -0.39 -19.58 -13.07
N ASN A 157 -1.59 -19.79 -12.56
CA ASN A 157 -2.38 -20.99 -12.76
C ASN A 157 -3.80 -20.61 -13.18
N LEU A 158 -4.70 -21.59 -13.33
CA LEU A 158 -6.05 -21.37 -13.87
C LEU A 158 -6.91 -20.33 -13.10
N LYS A 159 -6.63 -20.06 -11.82
CA LYS A 159 -7.47 -19.22 -10.95
C LYS A 159 -6.69 -18.19 -10.15
N GLN A 160 -5.38 -18.29 -10.15
CA GLN A 160 -4.52 -17.44 -9.32
C GLN A 160 -3.33 -16.96 -10.11
N PHE A 161 -2.99 -15.70 -9.90
CA PHE A 161 -1.79 -15.06 -10.39
C PHE A 161 -1.07 -14.43 -9.20
N SER A 162 0.25 -14.54 -9.14
CA SER A 162 1.07 -13.82 -8.16
C SER A 162 2.32 -13.25 -8.82
N CYS A 163 2.79 -12.11 -8.32
CA CYS A 163 3.97 -11.46 -8.86
C CYS A 163 4.68 -10.66 -7.76
N LEU A 164 6.01 -10.72 -7.75
CA LEU A 164 6.85 -9.89 -6.89
C LEU A 164 7.27 -8.64 -7.65
N LEU A 165 7.00 -7.48 -7.08
CA LEU A 165 7.40 -6.16 -7.56
C LEU A 165 8.47 -5.61 -6.62
N THR A 166 9.67 -5.39 -7.12
CA THR A 166 10.78 -4.79 -6.35
C THR A 166 10.98 -3.35 -6.79
N SER A 167 11.09 -2.42 -5.86
CA SER A 167 11.32 -1.01 -6.18
C SER A 167 12.63 -0.83 -6.95
N LYS A 168 12.60 0.00 -7.99
CA LYS A 168 13.79 0.42 -8.73
C LYS A 168 14.61 1.47 -7.99
N LYS A 169 14.00 2.18 -7.03
CA LYS A 169 14.66 3.23 -6.25
C LYS A 169 15.10 2.67 -4.91
N GLU A 170 16.37 2.82 -4.56
CA GLU A 170 16.91 2.40 -3.26
C GLU A 170 16.25 3.15 -2.08
N GLU A 171 15.95 4.43 -2.25
CA GLU A 171 15.33 5.28 -1.25
C GLU A 171 13.80 5.22 -1.25
N SER A 172 13.19 4.30 -2.01
CA SER A 172 11.74 4.13 -2.01
C SER A 172 11.24 3.68 -0.64
N PHE A 173 10.10 4.24 -0.21
CA PHE A 173 9.44 3.79 1.02
C PHE A 173 9.07 2.31 0.97
N ILE A 174 8.65 1.80 -0.19
CA ILE A 174 8.37 0.37 -0.40
C ILE A 174 9.58 -0.29 -1.03
N LYS A 175 10.07 -1.36 -0.41
CA LYS A 175 11.17 -2.18 -0.92
C LYS A 175 10.68 -3.21 -1.92
N TRP A 176 9.61 -3.91 -1.57
CA TRP A 176 8.97 -4.86 -2.46
C TRP A 176 7.47 -5.00 -2.14
N ILE A 177 6.70 -5.44 -3.14
CA ILE A 177 5.29 -5.80 -3.02
C ILE A 177 5.09 -7.17 -3.66
N ASN A 178 4.51 -8.11 -2.94
CA ASN A 178 3.99 -9.35 -3.48
C ASN A 178 2.48 -9.22 -3.69
N ILE A 179 2.02 -9.42 -4.91
CA ILE A 179 0.61 -9.26 -5.30
C ILE A 179 0.01 -10.64 -5.56
N GLU A 180 -1.18 -10.89 -5.04
CA GLU A 180 -2.01 -12.03 -5.42
C GLU A 180 -3.31 -11.57 -6.05
N VAL A 181 -3.61 -12.15 -7.21
CA VAL A 181 -4.87 -12.01 -7.92
C VAL A 181 -5.58 -13.36 -7.95
N LYS A 182 -6.84 -13.40 -7.57
CA LYS A 182 -7.70 -14.60 -7.63
C LYS A 182 -8.95 -14.28 -8.44
N ASN A 183 -9.32 -15.16 -9.38
CA ASN A 183 -10.49 -14.97 -10.23
C ASN A 183 -10.52 -13.57 -10.92
N ASN A 184 -9.38 -13.09 -11.38
CA ASN A 184 -9.19 -11.78 -12.03
C ASN A 184 -9.49 -10.56 -11.16
N VAL A 185 -9.47 -10.70 -9.82
CA VAL A 185 -9.57 -9.58 -8.88
C VAL A 185 -8.43 -9.62 -7.87
N PHE A 186 -8.05 -8.48 -7.32
CA PHE A 186 -7.08 -8.44 -6.23
C PHE A 186 -7.58 -9.24 -5.04
N GLY A 187 -6.81 -10.24 -4.63
CA GLY A 187 -7.07 -11.06 -3.45
C GLY A 187 -6.33 -10.56 -2.22
N SER A 188 -5.05 -10.27 -2.40
CA SER A 188 -4.18 -9.75 -1.35
C SER A 188 -2.93 -9.10 -1.94
N PHE A 189 -2.27 -8.29 -1.14
CA PHE A 189 -0.86 -7.96 -1.34
C PHE A 189 -0.14 -7.84 0.01
N GLU A 190 1.16 -8.09 -0.05
CA GLU A 190 2.06 -7.94 1.07
C GLU A 190 3.24 -7.06 0.63
N TYR A 191 3.67 -6.13 1.47
CA TYR A 191 4.83 -5.31 1.16
C TYR A 191 5.76 -5.15 2.36
N LEU A 192 7.04 -4.92 2.07
CA LEU A 192 8.06 -4.52 3.03
C LEU A 192 8.36 -3.04 2.85
N ASP A 193 8.32 -2.28 3.93
CA ASP A 193 8.73 -0.88 3.94
C ASP A 193 10.21 -0.70 4.32
N THR A 194 10.70 0.54 4.22
CA THR A 194 12.09 0.90 4.56
C THR A 194 12.40 0.80 6.05
N PHE A 195 11.39 0.69 6.91
CA PHE A 195 11.55 0.54 8.36
C PHE A 195 11.57 -0.93 8.81
N GLY A 196 11.53 -1.87 7.85
CA GLY A 196 11.49 -3.30 8.11
C GLY A 196 10.14 -3.79 8.62
N GLN A 197 9.05 -3.07 8.33
CA GLN A 197 7.71 -3.53 8.62
C GLN A 197 7.16 -4.31 7.43
N THR A 198 6.66 -5.50 7.70
CA THR A 198 5.86 -6.24 6.73
C THR A 198 4.39 -5.94 6.94
N VAL A 199 3.72 -5.49 5.89
CA VAL A 199 2.29 -5.18 5.89
C VAL A 199 1.58 -6.06 4.89
N ALA A 200 0.64 -6.86 5.35
CA ALA A 200 -0.20 -7.72 4.52
C ALA A 200 -1.63 -7.20 4.51
N LEU A 201 -2.21 -7.02 3.32
CA LEU A 201 -3.62 -6.68 3.12
C LEU A 201 -4.33 -7.84 2.43
N LYS A 202 -5.47 -8.25 3.00
CA LYS A 202 -6.40 -9.21 2.40
C LYS A 202 -7.70 -8.51 2.08
N PHE A 203 -8.18 -8.71 0.85
CA PHE A 203 -9.42 -8.10 0.38
C PHE A 203 -10.58 -9.08 0.44
N HIS A 204 -11.73 -8.56 0.86
CA HIS A 204 -13.00 -9.25 0.94
C HIS A 204 -14.07 -8.43 0.24
N ASN A 205 -15.16 -9.05 -0.20
CA ASN A 205 -16.29 -8.37 -0.83
C ASN A 205 -15.87 -7.46 -1.99
N VAL A 206 -14.90 -7.91 -2.79
CA VAL A 206 -14.35 -7.13 -3.90
C VAL A 206 -15.42 -6.87 -4.96
N SER A 207 -15.58 -5.61 -5.33
CA SER A 207 -16.43 -5.19 -6.44
C SER A 207 -15.65 -4.29 -7.40
N LEU A 208 -15.90 -4.48 -8.70
CA LEU A 208 -15.33 -3.71 -9.80
C LEU A 208 -16.39 -2.85 -10.48
N SER A 209 -17.57 -2.79 -9.90
CA SER A 209 -18.70 -2.01 -10.39
C SER A 209 -18.47 -0.51 -10.21
N LYS A 210 -19.15 0.28 -11.02
CA LYS A 210 -19.11 1.75 -10.92
C LYS A 210 -19.52 2.21 -9.51
N ILE A 211 -18.69 3.05 -8.92
CA ILE A 211 -18.92 3.64 -7.59
C ILE A 211 -19.51 5.04 -7.80
N PRO A 212 -20.64 5.37 -7.16
CA PRO A 212 -21.21 6.71 -7.20
C PRO A 212 -20.25 7.77 -6.63
N SER A 213 -20.22 8.96 -7.22
CA SER A 213 -19.27 10.01 -6.83
C SER A 213 -19.43 10.48 -5.38
N TYR A 214 -20.61 10.39 -4.80
CA TYR A 214 -20.85 10.77 -3.41
C TYR A 214 -20.12 9.83 -2.40
N GLU A 215 -19.81 8.59 -2.78
CA GLU A 215 -19.08 7.65 -1.91
C GLU A 215 -17.61 8.01 -1.72
N PHE A 216 -17.05 8.84 -2.61
CA PHE A 216 -15.70 9.38 -2.48
C PHE A 216 -15.65 10.67 -1.64
N LYS A 217 -16.80 11.26 -1.29
CA LYS A 217 -16.82 12.49 -0.50
C LYS A 217 -16.51 12.21 0.98
N LEU A 218 -15.85 13.15 1.61
CA LEU A 218 -15.65 13.22 3.04
C LEU A 218 -16.32 14.49 3.56
N ASN A 219 -17.17 14.34 4.55
CA ASN A 219 -17.72 15.48 5.29
C ASN A 219 -16.73 15.78 6.43
N ILE A 220 -16.10 16.94 6.36
CA ILE A 220 -15.21 17.41 7.40
C ILE A 220 -16.04 18.21 8.40
N PRO A 221 -16.00 17.88 9.71
CA PRO A 221 -16.69 18.64 10.76
C PRO A 221 -16.23 20.09 10.81
N GLU A 222 -17.13 20.99 11.19
CA GLU A 222 -16.79 22.39 11.47
C GLU A 222 -15.84 22.45 12.68
N GLY A 223 -14.82 23.30 12.59
CA GLY A 223 -13.80 23.41 13.65
C GLY A 223 -12.59 22.49 13.47
N THR A 224 -12.58 21.61 12.46
CA THR A 224 -11.41 20.77 12.17
C THR A 224 -10.18 21.63 11.88
N ASP A 225 -9.05 21.31 12.53
CA ASP A 225 -7.75 21.95 12.26
C ASP A 225 -7.20 21.49 10.91
N ILE A 226 -6.80 22.42 10.05
CA ILE A 226 -6.34 22.14 8.70
C ILE A 226 -4.85 22.40 8.58
N VAL A 227 -4.06 21.34 8.40
CA VAL A 227 -2.61 21.41 8.17
C VAL A 227 -2.33 21.10 6.69
N SER A 228 -1.81 22.10 5.95
CA SER A 228 -1.51 21.95 4.52
C SER A 228 -0.01 21.94 4.28
N PHE A 229 0.47 20.87 3.62
CA PHE A 229 1.85 20.69 3.19
C PHE A 229 2.04 21.02 1.70
N ARG A 230 1.11 21.73 1.09
CA ARG A 230 1.28 22.23 -0.27
C ARG A 230 2.48 23.17 -0.28
N ASN A 231 3.47 22.89 -1.13
CA ASN A 231 4.58 23.83 -1.33
C ASN A 231 4.01 25.19 -1.75
N SER A 232 4.13 26.18 -0.89
CA SER A 232 3.85 27.58 -1.23
C SER A 232 5.02 28.10 -2.07
N ASN A 233 5.21 27.54 -3.26
CA ASN A 233 6.09 28.14 -4.25
C ASN A 233 5.38 29.39 -4.78
N LYS A 234 5.72 30.54 -4.18
CA LYS A 234 5.57 31.85 -4.81
C LYS A 234 6.70 32.09 -5.78
#